data_8ecf6d3385a6b39eaae80db6b8ef2ae2
#
_entry.id   8ecf6d3385a6b39eaae80db6b8ef2ae2
#
_cell.length_a   1.000
_cell.length_b   1.000
_cell.length_c   1.000
_cell.angle_alpha   90.00
_cell.angle_beta   90.00
_cell.angle_gamma   90.00
#
_symmetry.space_group_name_H-M   'P 1'
#
loop_
_entity.id
_entity.type
_entity.pdbx_description
1 polymer ?
#
loop_
_entity_poly.entity_id
_entity_poly.type
_entity_poly.pdbx_seq_one_letter_code
_entity_poly.pdbx_strand_id
1 'polypeptide(L)'
;MTLSAVAKLWQSVAVVLCAFSLAWAAEERPIDVIEDNSFLIEEAYNQEPNVIQHIFSATYNNDSRRRGWSFNFTQEWPVFSQDHQFSYSVPTYHYIDGADRTYGVGDVLINYRYQALYEDESKPAFAPRFSLILPTGNRDRGTGNGVVGYQWNLPFSKKLTPQFAAHANFGLTYLPHVRARLDGSTGPLSAKSSLVSYNVGASGIYALFPRFHLMLEWVGNFEESINDAGRPARAFKPVLSPGFRAAVVNEDKLQVVLGAAMPVGLSRKADNLGAFLYLSIEHDF
;
A
#
# COMPACT_ATOMS: atom_id res chain seq x y z
N MET A 1 -21.16 8.59 14.28
CA MET A 1 -21.03 7.12 14.36
C MET A 1 -22.19 6.60 15.18
N THR A 2 -23.02 5.74 14.62
CA THR A 2 -24.15 5.14 15.35
C THR A 2 -23.63 4.05 16.30
N LEU A 3 -24.27 3.88 17.47
CA LEU A 3 -23.92 2.85 18.46
C LEU A 3 -23.78 1.44 17.85
N SER A 4 -24.49 1.15 16.75
CA SER A 4 -24.44 -0.13 16.04
C SER A 4 -23.09 -0.37 15.31
N ALA A 5 -22.44 0.68 14.83
CA ALA A 5 -21.12 0.55 14.16
C ALA A 5 -20.01 0.29 15.16
N VAL A 6 -20.09 0.91 16.35
CA VAL A 6 -19.14 0.68 17.45
C VAL A 6 -19.28 -0.75 17.99
N ALA A 7 -20.52 -1.26 18.14
CA ALA A 7 -20.75 -2.62 18.62
C ALA A 7 -20.21 -3.68 17.65
N LYS A 8 -20.35 -3.48 16.33
CA LYS A 8 -19.78 -4.38 15.32
C LYS A 8 -18.26 -4.35 15.30
N LEU A 9 -17.65 -3.18 15.52
CA LEU A 9 -16.19 -3.06 15.62
C LEU A 9 -15.66 -3.83 16.83
N TRP A 10 -16.32 -3.71 17.99
CA TRP A 10 -15.95 -4.46 19.20
C TRP A 10 -16.12 -5.96 19.06
N GLN A 11 -17.16 -6.43 18.35
CA GLN A 11 -17.34 -7.86 18.07
C GLN A 11 -16.23 -8.38 17.15
N SER A 12 -15.82 -7.62 16.13
CA SER A 12 -14.73 -8.00 15.23
C SER A 12 -13.37 -8.02 15.95
N VAL A 13 -13.12 -7.04 16.82
CA VAL A 13 -11.90 -6.99 17.66
C VAL A 13 -11.90 -8.13 18.68
N ALA A 14 -13.02 -8.47 19.29
CA ALA A 14 -13.14 -9.58 20.23
C ALA A 14 -12.89 -10.94 19.57
N VAL A 15 -13.37 -11.15 18.34
CA VAL A 15 -13.10 -12.38 17.57
C VAL A 15 -11.61 -12.50 17.23
N VAL A 16 -10.94 -11.41 16.84
CA VAL A 16 -9.50 -11.38 16.59
C VAL A 16 -8.71 -11.65 17.87
N LEU A 17 -9.09 -11.03 19.00
CA LEU A 17 -8.44 -11.25 20.29
C LEU A 17 -8.65 -12.67 20.83
N CYS A 18 -9.83 -13.28 20.65
CA CYS A 18 -10.08 -14.68 20.99
C CYS A 18 -9.28 -15.64 20.11
N ALA A 19 -9.08 -15.35 18.81
CA ALA A 19 -8.20 -16.12 17.95
C ALA A 19 -6.74 -16.06 18.42
N PHE A 20 -6.27 -14.91 18.90
CA PHE A 20 -4.94 -14.76 19.48
C PHE A 20 -4.72 -15.58 20.76
N SER A 21 -5.71 -15.72 21.62
CA SER A 21 -5.59 -16.49 22.86
C SER A 21 -5.63 -18.02 22.67
N LEU A 22 -6.25 -18.51 21.60
CA LEU A 22 -6.26 -19.92 21.23
C LEU A 22 -4.97 -20.39 20.53
N ALA A 23 -4.24 -19.46 19.89
CA ALA A 23 -3.00 -19.77 19.19
C ALA A 23 -1.78 -19.97 20.12
N TRP A 24 -1.84 -19.55 21.37
CA TRP A 24 -0.69 -19.63 22.29
C TRP A 24 -0.43 -21.04 22.88
N ALA A 25 -1.28 -22.01 22.57
CA ALA A 25 -1.12 -23.40 23.03
C ALA A 25 -0.68 -24.37 21.91
N ALA A 26 -0.35 -23.90 20.73
CA ALA A 26 0.13 -24.75 19.63
C ALA A 26 1.66 -24.87 19.71
N GLU A 27 2.12 -26.12 19.75
CA GLU A 27 3.53 -26.53 19.68
C GLU A 27 4.28 -25.77 18.58
N GLU A 28 5.45 -25.21 18.89
CA GLU A 28 6.31 -24.45 17.97
C GLU A 28 6.68 -25.35 16.76
N ARG A 29 5.98 -25.19 15.66
CA ARG A 29 6.38 -25.75 14.36
C ARG A 29 7.15 -24.67 13.62
N PRO A 30 8.27 -24.98 12.96
CA PRO A 30 8.88 -24.07 12.00
C PRO A 30 7.81 -23.73 10.93
N ILE A 31 7.44 -22.49 10.83
CA ILE A 31 6.51 -22.01 9.81
C ILE A 31 7.34 -21.38 8.73
N ASP A 32 7.31 -21.92 7.51
CA ASP A 32 7.79 -21.23 6.32
C ASP A 32 6.88 -20.01 6.13
N VAL A 33 7.35 -18.88 6.60
CA VAL A 33 6.62 -17.62 6.51
C VAL A 33 6.56 -17.21 5.05
N ILE A 34 5.39 -16.91 4.53
CA ILE A 34 5.23 -16.29 3.21
C ILE A 34 6.01 -14.99 3.24
N GLU A 35 7.11 -14.91 2.51
CA GLU A 35 7.86 -13.69 2.26
C GLU A 35 7.21 -13.03 1.04
N ASP A 36 6.34 -12.07 1.27
CA ASP A 36 5.60 -11.34 0.23
C ASP A 36 5.26 -9.95 0.78
N ASN A 37 4.81 -9.05 -0.07
CA ASN A 37 4.51 -7.69 0.32
C ASN A 37 3.30 -7.59 1.28
N SER A 38 3.38 -6.67 2.22
CA SER A 38 2.21 -6.11 2.91
C SER A 38 1.34 -5.34 1.91
N PHE A 39 0.10 -4.97 2.30
CA PHE A 39 -0.87 -4.42 1.35
C PHE A 39 -0.81 -2.90 1.23
N LEU A 40 -0.67 -2.19 2.35
CA LEU A 40 -0.66 -0.73 2.39
C LEU A 40 0.74 -0.14 2.61
N ILE A 41 1.66 -0.95 3.13
CA ILE A 41 3.06 -0.56 3.35
C ILE A 41 3.98 -1.57 2.66
N GLU A 42 5.26 -1.27 2.57
CA GLU A 42 6.26 -2.16 1.98
C GLU A 42 7.00 -2.95 3.05
N GLU A 43 7.29 -4.21 2.77
CA GLU A 43 8.26 -5.01 3.51
C GLU A 43 9.68 -4.69 3.04
N ALA A 44 10.68 -4.80 3.92
CA ALA A 44 12.06 -4.43 3.64
C ALA A 44 12.90 -5.60 3.12
N TYR A 45 12.31 -6.42 2.25
CA TYR A 45 12.97 -7.58 1.63
C TYR A 45 12.95 -7.43 0.12
N ASN A 46 14.13 -7.49 -0.51
CA ASN A 46 14.26 -7.54 -1.96
C ASN A 46 14.01 -8.96 -2.47
N GLN A 47 13.59 -9.06 -3.71
CA GLN A 47 13.41 -10.33 -4.40
C GLN A 47 14.73 -11.12 -4.46
N GLU A 48 14.62 -12.44 -4.36
CA GLU A 48 15.75 -13.35 -4.50
C GLU A 48 16.36 -13.29 -5.92
N PRO A 49 17.64 -13.68 -6.08
CA PRO A 49 18.24 -13.75 -7.40
C PRO A 49 17.45 -14.66 -8.35
N ASN A 50 17.26 -14.20 -9.59
CA ASN A 50 16.50 -14.87 -10.66
C ASN A 50 14.99 -15.02 -10.39
N VAL A 51 14.41 -14.30 -9.44
CA VAL A 51 12.97 -14.29 -9.18
C VAL A 51 12.34 -13.02 -9.74
N ILE A 52 11.24 -13.16 -10.49
CA ILE A 52 10.35 -12.07 -10.88
C ILE A 52 9.05 -12.18 -10.09
N GLN A 53 8.60 -11.05 -9.56
CA GLN A 53 7.31 -10.94 -8.91
C GLN A 53 6.36 -10.06 -9.72
N HIS A 54 5.13 -10.53 -9.92
CA HIS A 54 4.02 -9.81 -10.52
C HIS A 54 2.94 -9.58 -9.47
N ILE A 55 2.67 -8.32 -9.14
CA ILE A 55 1.71 -7.94 -8.12
C ILE A 55 0.53 -7.23 -8.77
N PHE A 56 -0.67 -7.74 -8.51
CA PHE A 56 -1.93 -7.12 -8.88
C PHE A 56 -2.69 -6.75 -7.61
N SER A 57 -3.07 -5.51 -7.48
CA SER A 57 -3.94 -5.09 -6.39
C SER A 57 -5.14 -4.31 -6.92
N ALA A 58 -6.26 -4.43 -6.21
CA ALA A 58 -7.47 -3.68 -6.48
C ALA A 58 -8.02 -3.11 -5.18
N THR A 59 -8.22 -1.80 -5.13
CA THR A 59 -8.78 -1.11 -3.96
C THR A 59 -10.10 -0.47 -4.34
N TYR A 60 -11.18 -0.83 -3.65
CA TYR A 60 -12.44 -0.12 -3.71
C TYR A 60 -12.44 0.96 -2.64
N ASN A 61 -12.62 2.20 -3.06
CA ASN A 61 -12.73 3.36 -2.19
C ASN A 61 -14.15 3.91 -2.24
N ASN A 62 -14.68 4.28 -1.07
CA ASN A 62 -16.00 4.86 -0.94
C ASN A 62 -15.93 6.02 0.06
N ASP A 63 -15.66 7.21 -0.45
CA ASP A 63 -15.75 8.43 0.33
C ASP A 63 -17.10 9.15 0.13
N SER A 64 -17.27 10.29 0.76
CA SER A 64 -18.52 11.07 0.70
C SER A 64 -18.82 11.69 -0.68
N ARG A 65 -17.83 11.78 -1.56
CA ARG A 65 -17.93 12.41 -2.87
C ARG A 65 -17.73 11.44 -4.00
N ARG A 66 -16.77 10.51 -3.86
CA ARG A 66 -16.23 9.69 -4.93
C ARG A 66 -16.17 8.23 -4.51
N ARG A 67 -16.63 7.34 -5.37
CA ARG A 67 -16.56 5.89 -5.17
C ARG A 67 -16.01 5.21 -6.41
N GLY A 68 -15.31 4.12 -6.22
CA GLY A 68 -14.82 3.32 -7.36
C GLY A 68 -13.58 2.51 -7.03
N TRP A 69 -13.00 1.97 -8.06
CA TRP A 69 -11.86 1.08 -7.99
C TRP A 69 -10.58 1.77 -8.46
N SER A 70 -9.50 1.54 -7.75
CA SER A 70 -8.14 1.71 -8.25
C SER A 70 -7.49 0.34 -8.37
N PHE A 71 -6.87 0.07 -9.51
CA PHE A 71 -6.08 -1.13 -9.76
C PHE A 71 -4.62 -0.71 -9.87
N ASN A 72 -3.72 -1.55 -9.37
CA ASN A 72 -2.30 -1.35 -9.56
C ASN A 72 -1.66 -2.66 -10.01
N PHE A 73 -0.83 -2.57 -11.04
CA PHE A 73 0.06 -3.63 -11.44
C PHE A 73 1.49 -3.20 -11.13
N THR A 74 2.23 -4.03 -10.41
CA THR A 74 3.66 -3.83 -10.15
C THR A 74 4.41 -5.08 -10.61
N GLN A 75 5.54 -4.88 -11.25
CA GLN A 75 6.48 -5.94 -11.56
C GLN A 75 7.82 -5.59 -10.94
N GLU A 76 8.41 -6.55 -10.23
CA GLU A 76 9.64 -6.41 -9.48
C GLU A 76 10.63 -7.51 -9.85
N TRP A 77 11.91 -7.17 -9.90
CA TRP A 77 13.01 -8.13 -10.11
C TRP A 77 14.33 -7.61 -9.57
N PRO A 78 15.24 -8.50 -9.15
CA PRO A 78 16.59 -8.13 -8.76
C PRO A 78 17.40 -7.69 -9.98
N VAL A 79 18.31 -6.75 -9.77
CA VAL A 79 19.22 -6.25 -10.81
C VAL A 79 20.65 -6.35 -10.27
N PHE A 80 21.54 -7.04 -10.96
CA PHE A 80 22.94 -7.29 -10.57
C PHE A 80 23.10 -8.24 -9.37
N SER A 81 22.37 -8.03 -8.28
CA SER A 81 22.36 -8.85 -7.07
C SER A 81 21.03 -8.65 -6.32
N GLN A 82 20.79 -9.44 -5.28
CA GLN A 82 19.64 -9.28 -4.38
C GLN A 82 19.63 -7.91 -3.66
N ASP A 83 20.79 -7.26 -3.52
CA ASP A 83 20.87 -5.94 -2.91
C ASP A 83 20.12 -4.87 -3.70
N HIS A 84 19.93 -5.07 -4.99
CA HIS A 84 19.40 -4.09 -5.91
C HIS A 84 18.12 -4.62 -6.57
N GLN A 85 17.02 -3.94 -6.34
CA GLN A 85 15.74 -4.28 -6.96
C GLN A 85 15.24 -3.12 -7.81
N PHE A 86 14.82 -3.45 -9.01
CA PHE A 86 14.09 -2.55 -9.89
C PHE A 86 12.63 -2.97 -9.93
N SER A 87 11.73 -2.00 -10.04
CA SER A 87 10.32 -2.28 -10.32
C SER A 87 9.65 -1.12 -11.04
N TYR A 88 8.50 -1.41 -11.66
CA TYR A 88 7.59 -0.37 -12.13
C TYR A 88 6.18 -0.66 -11.66
N SER A 89 5.40 0.41 -11.46
CA SER A 89 4.00 0.31 -11.06
C SER A 89 3.11 1.10 -12.00
N VAL A 90 2.02 0.48 -12.45
CA VAL A 90 1.06 1.06 -13.39
C VAL A 90 -0.31 1.13 -12.71
N PRO A 91 -0.69 2.28 -12.14
CA PRO A 91 -2.03 2.46 -11.58
C PRO A 91 -3.07 2.72 -12.67
N THR A 92 -4.29 2.21 -12.45
CA THR A 92 -5.46 2.46 -13.29
C THR A 92 -6.65 2.80 -12.40
N TYR A 93 -7.47 3.73 -12.82
CA TYR A 93 -8.58 4.24 -12.03
C TYR A 93 -9.92 4.07 -12.74
N HIS A 94 -10.95 3.73 -11.98
CA HIS A 94 -12.34 3.75 -12.41
C HIS A 94 -13.18 4.31 -11.28
N TYR A 95 -13.50 5.60 -11.35
CA TYR A 95 -14.24 6.32 -10.31
C TYR A 95 -15.53 6.92 -10.82
N ILE A 96 -16.49 7.04 -9.93
CA ILE A 96 -17.79 7.69 -10.13
C ILE A 96 -17.89 8.83 -9.11
N ASP A 97 -18.10 10.05 -9.59
CA ASP A 97 -18.35 11.26 -8.80
C ASP A 97 -19.67 11.88 -9.26
N GLY A 98 -20.73 11.61 -8.51
CA GLY A 98 -22.09 12.00 -8.96
C GLY A 98 -22.45 11.38 -10.31
N ALA A 99 -22.62 12.24 -11.35
CA ALA A 99 -22.88 11.82 -12.73
C ALA A 99 -21.61 11.57 -13.55
N ASP A 100 -20.47 12.07 -13.08
CA ASP A 100 -19.20 12.00 -13.79
C ASP A 100 -18.52 10.64 -13.58
N ARG A 101 -17.87 10.17 -14.64
CA ARG A 101 -17.08 8.94 -14.62
C ARG A 101 -15.66 9.22 -15.07
N THR A 102 -14.71 8.84 -14.24
CA THR A 102 -13.28 8.89 -14.55
C THR A 102 -12.77 7.48 -14.79
N TYR A 103 -12.15 7.28 -15.96
CA TYR A 103 -11.45 6.05 -16.28
C TYR A 103 -10.12 6.38 -16.97
N GLY A 104 -9.04 5.69 -16.58
CA GLY A 104 -7.75 5.86 -17.24
C GLY A 104 -6.57 5.33 -16.44
N VAL A 105 -5.44 5.25 -17.14
CA VAL A 105 -4.14 4.97 -16.54
C VAL A 105 -3.69 6.19 -15.74
N GLY A 106 -3.05 5.95 -14.61
CA GLY A 106 -2.45 6.98 -13.75
C GLY A 106 -1.00 7.31 -14.10
N ASP A 107 -0.35 8.00 -13.19
CA ASP A 107 1.08 8.27 -13.30
C ASP A 107 1.87 7.00 -12.97
N VAL A 108 2.70 6.55 -13.91
CA VAL A 108 3.53 5.35 -13.76
C VAL A 108 4.71 5.67 -12.84
N LEU A 109 5.03 4.74 -11.95
CA LEU A 109 6.20 4.82 -11.08
C LEU A 109 7.30 3.90 -11.61
N ILE A 110 8.52 4.42 -11.61
CA ILE A 110 9.75 3.67 -11.83
C ILE A 110 10.50 3.66 -10.50
N ASN A 111 10.78 2.49 -9.97
CA ASN A 111 11.29 2.32 -8.62
C ASN A 111 12.66 1.66 -8.62
N TYR A 112 13.50 2.09 -7.70
CA TYR A 112 14.74 1.44 -7.35
C TYR A 112 14.81 1.29 -5.84
N ARG A 113 15.06 0.06 -5.35
CA ARG A 113 15.18 -0.28 -3.94
C ARG A 113 16.54 -0.90 -3.67
N TYR A 114 17.18 -0.48 -2.59
CA TYR A 114 18.48 -0.97 -2.17
C TYR A 114 18.38 -1.65 -0.81
N GLN A 115 18.78 -2.92 -0.71
CA GLN A 115 18.84 -3.65 0.56
C GLN A 115 20.03 -3.16 1.37
N ALA A 116 19.81 -2.11 2.18
CA ALA A 116 20.90 -1.48 2.94
C ALA A 116 21.28 -2.30 4.18
N LEU A 117 20.31 -3.00 4.78
CA LEU A 117 20.54 -3.92 5.90
C LEU A 117 19.71 -5.19 5.67
N TYR A 118 20.35 -6.33 5.81
CA TYR A 118 19.68 -7.61 5.96
C TYR A 118 19.28 -7.82 7.41
N GLU A 119 18.17 -8.50 7.63
CA GLU A 119 17.73 -8.88 8.97
C GLU A 119 18.69 -9.89 9.58
N ASP A 120 19.04 -9.68 10.85
CA ASP A 120 19.71 -10.66 11.70
C ASP A 120 19.04 -10.67 13.08
N GLU A 121 19.53 -11.45 14.05
CA GLU A 121 18.94 -11.53 15.39
C GLU A 121 18.78 -10.16 16.08
N SER A 122 19.72 -9.24 15.86
CA SER A 122 19.82 -7.94 16.52
C SER A 122 19.27 -6.77 15.69
N LYS A 123 19.24 -6.88 14.35
CA LYS A 123 18.93 -5.77 13.44
C LYS A 123 17.71 -6.06 12.58
N PRO A 124 16.87 -5.07 12.30
CA PRO A 124 15.82 -5.18 11.29
C PRO A 124 16.42 -5.16 9.88
N ALA A 125 15.72 -5.72 8.92
CA ALA A 125 15.95 -5.41 7.52
C ALA A 125 15.60 -3.94 7.25
N PHE A 126 16.35 -3.31 6.33
CA PHE A 126 16.10 -1.95 5.88
C PHE A 126 16.40 -1.85 4.38
N ALA A 127 15.41 -1.44 3.59
CA ALA A 127 15.52 -1.39 2.14
C ALA A 127 14.92 -0.08 1.57
N PRO A 128 15.64 1.07 1.65
CA PRO A 128 15.16 2.33 1.12
C PRO A 128 14.86 2.25 -0.38
N ARG A 129 13.70 2.82 -0.77
CA ARG A 129 13.24 2.91 -2.16
C ARG A 129 13.15 4.35 -2.60
N PHE A 130 13.66 4.62 -3.80
CA PHE A 130 13.41 5.84 -4.55
C PHE A 130 12.52 5.56 -5.75
N SER A 131 11.59 6.47 -6.04
CA SER A 131 10.70 6.37 -7.20
C SER A 131 10.64 7.66 -7.98
N LEU A 132 10.65 7.50 -9.30
CA LEU A 132 10.31 8.56 -10.24
C LEU A 132 8.85 8.39 -10.66
N ILE A 133 8.03 9.41 -10.46
CA ILE A 133 6.62 9.44 -10.87
C ILE A 133 6.57 10.12 -12.23
N LEU A 134 6.18 9.36 -13.26
CA LEU A 134 6.08 9.86 -14.63
C LEU A 134 4.67 10.40 -14.89
N PRO A 135 4.51 11.56 -15.52
CA PRO A 135 3.21 12.19 -15.76
C PRO A 135 2.46 11.54 -16.95
N THR A 136 2.24 10.22 -16.86
CA THR A 136 1.55 9.43 -17.90
C THR A 136 0.04 9.47 -17.77
N GLY A 137 -0.46 9.80 -16.59
CA GLY A 137 -1.89 9.97 -16.33
C GLY A 137 -2.44 11.27 -16.94
N ASN A 138 -3.75 11.34 -17.04
CA ASN A 138 -4.45 12.51 -17.55
C ASN A 138 -4.91 13.39 -16.37
N ARG A 139 -4.27 14.55 -16.23
CA ARG A 139 -4.60 15.50 -15.17
C ARG A 139 -6.03 16.05 -15.30
N ASP A 140 -6.48 16.35 -16.51
CA ASP A 140 -7.80 16.94 -16.73
C ASP A 140 -8.93 15.96 -16.38
N ARG A 141 -8.65 14.66 -16.44
CA ARG A 141 -9.53 13.59 -15.97
C ARG A 141 -9.28 13.18 -14.53
N GLY A 142 -8.28 13.76 -13.84
CA GLY A 142 -7.94 13.43 -12.45
C GLY A 142 -7.27 12.07 -12.28
N THR A 143 -6.62 11.53 -13.31
CA THR A 143 -5.85 10.28 -13.20
C THR A 143 -4.35 10.50 -13.09
N GLY A 144 -3.83 11.74 -13.20
CA GLY A 144 -2.43 12.05 -13.04
C GLY A 144 -2.19 13.48 -12.55
N ASN A 145 -0.96 13.75 -12.13
CA ASN A 145 -0.55 15.04 -11.57
C ASN A 145 -0.07 16.02 -12.66
N GLY A 146 0.27 15.50 -13.85
CA GLY A 146 0.76 16.29 -14.99
C GLY A 146 2.15 16.89 -14.79
N VAL A 147 2.92 16.38 -13.84
CA VAL A 147 4.30 16.76 -13.54
C VAL A 147 5.11 15.52 -13.16
N VAL A 148 6.41 15.56 -13.43
CA VAL A 148 7.33 14.56 -12.87
C VAL A 148 7.40 14.75 -11.37
N GLY A 149 7.20 13.67 -10.63
CA GLY A 149 7.28 13.64 -9.16
C GLY A 149 8.39 12.71 -8.67
N TYR A 150 8.67 12.82 -7.39
CA TYR A 150 9.70 12.03 -6.70
C TYR A 150 9.11 11.46 -5.43
N GLN A 151 9.42 10.19 -5.15
CA GLN A 151 8.98 9.54 -3.91
C GLN A 151 10.15 8.79 -3.27
N TRP A 152 10.21 8.86 -1.96
CA TRP A 152 11.09 8.05 -1.10
C TRP A 152 10.24 7.23 -0.17
N ASN A 153 10.62 5.99 0.06
CA ASN A 153 10.05 5.13 1.08
C ASN A 153 11.17 4.44 1.85
N LEU A 154 11.02 4.38 3.17
CA LEU A 154 11.99 3.82 4.09
C LEU A 154 11.31 2.67 4.85
N PRO A 155 11.25 1.47 4.28
CA PRO A 155 10.70 0.29 4.94
C PRO A 155 11.71 -0.33 5.90
N PHE A 156 11.18 -0.78 7.04
CA PHE A 156 11.85 -1.59 8.05
C PHE A 156 11.02 -2.84 8.30
N SER A 157 11.67 -4.00 8.42
CA SER A 157 11.03 -5.29 8.68
C SER A 157 11.78 -6.06 9.73
N LYS A 158 11.04 -6.74 10.62
CA LYS A 158 11.62 -7.60 11.66
C LYS A 158 10.71 -8.78 11.97
N LYS A 159 11.25 -9.99 11.87
CA LYS A 159 10.64 -11.21 12.40
C LYS A 159 10.88 -11.22 13.90
N LEU A 160 9.85 -10.99 14.70
CA LEU A 160 9.92 -10.91 16.17
C LEU A 160 9.82 -12.30 16.82
N THR A 161 9.08 -13.19 16.18
CA THR A 161 8.99 -14.62 16.51
C THR A 161 8.86 -15.43 15.23
N PRO A 162 8.97 -16.78 15.27
CA PRO A 162 8.71 -17.62 14.09
C PRO A 162 7.33 -17.40 13.46
N GLN A 163 6.33 -16.93 14.25
CA GLN A 163 4.97 -16.70 13.76
C GLN A 163 4.62 -15.23 13.56
N PHE A 164 5.43 -14.27 14.03
CA PHE A 164 5.04 -12.86 14.02
C PHE A 164 6.14 -11.97 13.45
N ALA A 165 5.80 -11.26 12.39
CA ALA A 165 6.62 -10.22 11.78
C ALA A 165 5.98 -8.84 11.98
N ALA A 166 6.81 -7.82 12.15
CA ALA A 166 6.40 -6.42 12.22
C ALA A 166 7.15 -5.61 11.17
N HIS A 167 6.43 -4.68 10.54
CA HIS A 167 6.96 -3.79 9.53
C HIS A 167 6.62 -2.34 9.85
N ALA A 168 7.47 -1.42 9.45
CA ALA A 168 7.25 0.01 9.57
C ALA A 168 7.75 0.74 8.33
N ASN A 169 7.03 1.79 7.93
CA ASN A 169 7.39 2.61 6.78
C ASN A 169 7.32 4.08 7.12
N PHE A 170 8.22 4.84 6.52
CA PHE A 170 8.11 6.28 6.39
C PHE A 170 8.25 6.64 4.91
N GLY A 171 7.27 7.33 4.34
CA GLY A 171 7.27 7.74 2.95
C GLY A 171 7.15 9.25 2.78
N LEU A 172 7.78 9.80 1.74
CA LEU A 172 7.69 11.19 1.32
C LEU A 172 7.50 11.26 -0.18
N THR A 173 6.51 12.06 -0.63
CA THR A 173 6.25 12.33 -2.05
C THR A 173 6.35 13.82 -2.30
N TYR A 174 7.13 14.21 -3.30
CA TYR A 174 7.29 15.58 -3.75
C TYR A 174 6.83 15.73 -5.21
N LEU A 175 5.84 16.59 -5.43
CA LEU A 175 5.30 16.93 -6.74
C LEU A 175 5.58 18.40 -7.03
N PRO A 176 6.61 18.72 -7.84
CA PRO A 176 6.95 20.12 -8.15
C PRO A 176 5.93 20.73 -9.10
N HIS A 177 5.53 21.95 -8.82
CA HIS A 177 4.80 22.80 -9.76
C HIS A 177 3.48 22.21 -10.31
N VAL A 178 2.76 21.44 -9.49
CA VAL A 178 1.42 20.96 -9.84
C VAL A 178 0.52 22.16 -10.13
N ARG A 179 -0.29 22.05 -11.19
CA ARG A 179 -1.27 23.08 -11.53
C ARG A 179 -2.66 22.58 -11.22
N ALA A 180 -3.56 23.44 -10.79
CA ALA A 180 -4.97 23.11 -10.52
C ALA A 180 -5.90 24.18 -11.12
N ARG A 181 -7.15 23.74 -11.40
CA ARG A 181 -8.24 24.67 -11.65
C ARG A 181 -8.81 25.11 -10.31
N LEU A 182 -9.13 26.40 -10.19
CA LEU A 182 -9.85 26.92 -9.03
C LEU A 182 -11.34 26.80 -9.27
N ASP A 183 -12.11 26.57 -8.21
CA ASP A 183 -13.58 26.57 -8.17
C ASP A 183 -14.24 25.51 -9.11
N GLY A 184 -13.56 24.39 -9.39
CA GLY A 184 -14.09 23.35 -10.28
C GLY A 184 -14.38 23.84 -11.71
N SER A 185 -13.86 25.02 -12.10
CA SER A 185 -14.08 25.63 -13.39
C SER A 185 -13.52 24.79 -14.55
N THR A 186 -14.13 24.85 -15.71
CA THR A 186 -13.61 24.30 -16.97
C THR A 186 -12.57 25.22 -17.62
N GLY A 187 -12.26 26.35 -16.99
CA GLY A 187 -11.30 27.36 -17.42
C GLY A 187 -9.84 26.92 -17.37
N PRO A 188 -8.91 27.80 -17.74
CA PRO A 188 -7.48 27.54 -17.71
C PRO A 188 -6.99 27.26 -16.26
N LEU A 189 -5.88 26.53 -16.15
CA LEU A 189 -5.26 26.23 -14.87
C LEU A 189 -4.70 27.52 -14.26
N SER A 190 -5.26 27.95 -13.14
CA SER A 190 -5.00 29.27 -12.53
C SER A 190 -4.11 29.20 -11.29
N ALA A 191 -3.95 28.03 -10.66
CA ALA A 191 -3.07 27.85 -9.52
C ALA A 191 -1.90 26.95 -9.87
N LYS A 192 -0.71 27.27 -9.33
CA LYS A 192 0.51 26.46 -9.44
C LYS A 192 1.17 26.38 -8.08
N SER A 193 1.44 25.17 -7.60
CA SER A 193 2.09 24.95 -6.31
C SER A 193 2.88 23.66 -6.30
N SER A 194 3.95 23.61 -5.50
CA SER A 194 4.61 22.35 -5.18
C SER A 194 3.94 21.70 -3.98
N LEU A 195 3.76 20.38 -4.03
CA LEU A 195 3.09 19.61 -3.00
C LEU A 195 4.07 18.64 -2.35
N VAL A 196 4.01 18.54 -1.02
CA VAL A 196 4.78 17.60 -0.22
C VAL A 196 3.83 16.77 0.61
N SER A 197 3.71 15.51 0.30
CA SER A 197 2.93 14.53 1.08
C SER A 197 3.88 13.56 1.76
N TYR A 198 3.49 13.07 2.94
CA TYR A 198 4.23 12.03 3.62
C TYR A 198 3.27 11.05 4.30
N ASN A 199 3.77 9.86 4.56
CA ASN A 199 3.03 8.84 5.28
C ASN A 199 3.93 8.13 6.28
N VAL A 200 3.31 7.63 7.32
CA VAL A 200 3.91 6.69 8.24
C VAL A 200 2.99 5.48 8.34
N GLY A 201 3.56 4.29 8.46
CA GLY A 201 2.76 3.08 8.55
C GLY A 201 3.43 2.03 9.43
N ALA A 202 2.61 1.12 9.95
CA ALA A 202 3.04 -0.07 10.66
C ALA A 202 2.14 -1.24 10.26
N SER A 203 2.72 -2.43 10.18
CA SER A 203 2.03 -3.69 9.91
C SER A 203 2.48 -4.74 10.92
N GLY A 204 1.53 -5.56 11.36
CA GLY A 204 1.79 -6.80 12.09
C GLY A 204 1.21 -7.96 11.29
N ILE A 205 2.03 -8.98 11.04
CA ILE A 205 1.65 -10.17 10.30
C ILE A 205 1.83 -11.38 11.20
N TYR A 206 0.76 -12.14 11.38
CA TYR A 206 0.74 -13.35 12.18
C TYR A 206 0.46 -14.58 11.32
N ALA A 207 1.44 -15.49 11.23
CA ALA A 207 1.30 -16.76 10.56
C ALA A 207 0.42 -17.70 11.39
N LEU A 208 -0.87 -17.77 11.09
CA LEU A 208 -1.82 -18.66 11.76
C LEU A 208 -1.57 -20.12 11.34
N PHE A 209 -1.23 -20.31 10.07
CA PHE A 209 -0.78 -21.56 9.47
C PHE A 209 0.38 -21.28 8.51
N PRO A 210 1.17 -22.29 8.09
CA PRO A 210 2.31 -22.09 7.19
C PRO A 210 1.99 -21.29 5.92
N ARG A 211 0.80 -21.49 5.37
CA ARG A 211 0.35 -20.85 4.12
C ARG A 211 -0.79 -19.86 4.33
N PHE A 212 -1.10 -19.45 5.57
CA PHE A 212 -2.18 -18.51 5.85
C PHE A 212 -1.81 -17.54 6.97
N HIS A 213 -1.76 -16.26 6.64
CA HIS A 213 -1.36 -15.19 7.55
C HIS A 213 -2.50 -14.20 7.78
N LEU A 214 -2.65 -13.79 9.03
CA LEU A 214 -3.48 -12.65 9.40
C LEU A 214 -2.62 -11.38 9.39
N MET A 215 -3.21 -10.28 8.94
CA MET A 215 -2.53 -9.01 8.80
C MET A 215 -3.33 -7.89 9.46
N LEU A 216 -2.64 -6.98 10.10
CA LEU A 216 -3.21 -5.72 10.59
C LEU A 216 -2.26 -4.60 10.23
N GLU A 217 -2.70 -3.67 9.40
CA GLU A 217 -1.91 -2.54 8.96
C GLU A 217 -2.56 -1.23 9.40
N TRP A 218 -1.74 -0.28 9.79
CA TRP A 218 -2.14 1.09 10.03
C TRP A 218 -1.27 2.03 9.21
N VAL A 219 -1.91 2.98 8.51
CA VAL A 219 -1.21 4.01 7.73
C VAL A 219 -1.81 5.38 8.03
N GLY A 220 -0.98 6.32 8.42
CA GLY A 220 -1.31 7.74 8.56
C GLY A 220 -0.80 8.52 7.35
N ASN A 221 -1.69 8.87 6.42
CA ASN A 221 -1.35 9.67 5.25
C ASN A 221 -1.55 11.16 5.53
N PHE A 222 -0.53 11.98 5.27
CA PHE A 222 -0.53 13.44 5.32
C PHE A 222 -0.44 13.98 3.89
N GLU A 223 -1.59 14.03 3.21
CA GLU A 223 -1.67 14.39 1.80
C GLU A 223 -1.85 15.89 1.61
N GLU A 224 -1.03 16.49 0.74
CA GLU A 224 -1.24 17.85 0.26
C GLU A 224 -1.97 17.87 -1.07
N SER A 225 -2.91 18.80 -1.17
CA SER A 225 -3.62 19.14 -2.41
C SER A 225 -3.74 20.66 -2.54
N ILE A 226 -3.99 21.15 -3.74
CA ILE A 226 -4.29 22.58 -3.95
C ILE A 226 -5.76 22.81 -3.63
N ASN A 227 -6.04 23.69 -2.66
CA ASN A 227 -7.40 24.05 -2.28
C ASN A 227 -8.01 25.10 -3.24
N ASP A 228 -9.29 25.45 -3.05
CA ASP A 228 -10.03 26.40 -3.88
C ASP A 228 -9.40 27.80 -3.88
N ALA A 229 -8.61 28.16 -2.86
CA ALA A 229 -7.82 29.41 -2.81
C ALA A 229 -6.47 29.33 -3.55
N GLY A 230 -6.19 28.21 -4.24
CA GLY A 230 -4.93 28.01 -4.99
C GLY A 230 -3.71 27.73 -4.11
N ARG A 231 -3.89 27.39 -2.85
CA ARG A 231 -2.80 27.16 -1.88
C ARG A 231 -2.73 25.69 -1.48
N PRO A 232 -1.52 25.17 -1.15
CA PRO A 232 -1.39 23.85 -0.56
C PRO A 232 -2.19 23.75 0.74
N ALA A 233 -2.96 22.68 0.87
CA ALA A 233 -3.69 22.32 2.08
C ALA A 233 -3.45 20.85 2.38
N ARG A 234 -3.13 20.54 3.64
CA ARG A 234 -2.82 19.18 4.08
C ARG A 234 -4.02 18.55 4.75
N ALA A 235 -4.27 17.28 4.41
CA ALA A 235 -5.26 16.45 5.06
C ALA A 235 -4.57 15.26 5.73
N PHE A 236 -4.96 14.96 6.96
CA PHE A 236 -4.57 13.71 7.63
C PHE A 236 -5.64 12.66 7.41
N LYS A 237 -5.24 11.54 6.79
CA LYS A 237 -6.12 10.42 6.41
C LYS A 237 -5.57 9.12 7.00
N PRO A 238 -5.82 8.86 8.29
CA PRO A 238 -5.42 7.60 8.91
C PRO A 238 -6.36 6.47 8.48
N VAL A 239 -5.78 5.31 8.19
CA VAL A 239 -6.46 4.09 7.76
C VAL A 239 -6.00 2.92 8.63
N LEU A 240 -6.93 2.06 9.05
CA LEU A 240 -6.66 0.77 9.65
C LEU A 240 -7.17 -0.31 8.70
N SER A 241 -6.36 -1.32 8.42
CA SER A 241 -6.66 -2.35 7.43
C SER A 241 -6.41 -3.74 8.01
N PRO A 242 -7.41 -4.38 8.61
CA PRO A 242 -7.37 -5.81 8.88
C PRO A 242 -7.48 -6.60 7.58
N GLY A 243 -6.69 -7.66 7.46
CA GLY A 243 -6.64 -8.47 6.27
C GLY A 243 -6.04 -9.85 6.50
N PHE A 244 -5.92 -10.60 5.43
CA PHE A 244 -5.22 -11.88 5.40
C PHE A 244 -4.57 -12.11 4.05
N ARG A 245 -3.55 -12.97 4.02
CA ARG A 245 -2.96 -13.50 2.80
C ARG A 245 -2.78 -15.00 2.89
N ALA A 246 -2.86 -15.70 1.76
CA ALA A 246 -2.70 -17.14 1.67
C ALA A 246 -1.88 -17.53 0.44
N ALA A 247 -0.85 -18.36 0.62
CA ALA A 247 -0.13 -18.98 -0.48
C ALA A 247 -0.93 -20.16 -1.00
N VAL A 248 -1.59 -19.99 -2.14
CA VAL A 248 -2.40 -21.03 -2.80
C VAL A 248 -1.53 -21.98 -3.63
N VAL A 249 -0.40 -21.49 -4.12
CA VAL A 249 0.70 -22.29 -4.67
C VAL A 249 1.97 -21.87 -3.91
N ASN A 250 2.74 -22.85 -3.50
CA ASN A 250 4.05 -22.61 -2.85
C ASN A 250 4.95 -23.80 -3.19
N GLU A 251 5.59 -23.70 -4.34
CA GLU A 251 6.50 -24.68 -4.93
C GLU A 251 7.84 -24.00 -5.18
N ASP A 252 8.93 -24.78 -5.32
CA ASP A 252 10.31 -24.26 -5.41
C ASP A 252 10.53 -23.15 -6.47
N LYS A 253 9.70 -23.13 -7.53
CA LYS A 253 9.85 -22.18 -8.65
C LYS A 253 8.62 -21.32 -8.91
N LEU A 254 7.57 -21.48 -8.12
CA LEU A 254 6.32 -20.76 -8.30
C LEU A 254 5.63 -20.55 -6.96
N GLN A 255 5.49 -19.30 -6.58
CA GLN A 255 4.62 -18.93 -5.47
C GLN A 255 3.45 -18.10 -5.99
N VAL A 256 2.23 -18.42 -5.55
CA VAL A 256 1.04 -17.61 -5.82
C VAL A 256 0.36 -17.29 -4.49
N VAL A 257 0.27 -16.02 -4.18
CA VAL A 257 -0.34 -15.49 -2.96
C VAL A 257 -1.60 -14.72 -3.30
N LEU A 258 -2.70 -15.07 -2.65
CA LEU A 258 -3.95 -14.32 -2.67
C LEU A 258 -4.14 -13.61 -1.34
N GLY A 259 -4.69 -12.42 -1.37
CA GLY A 259 -4.99 -11.67 -0.17
C GLY A 259 -6.22 -10.79 -0.29
N ALA A 260 -6.79 -10.47 0.86
CA ALA A 260 -7.87 -9.51 0.96
C ALA A 260 -7.78 -8.73 2.28
N ALA A 261 -8.20 -7.48 2.25
CA ALA A 261 -8.27 -6.64 3.43
C ALA A 261 -9.47 -5.69 3.36
N MET A 262 -9.78 -5.09 4.50
CA MET A 262 -10.86 -4.14 4.66
C MET A 262 -10.32 -2.82 5.23
N PRO A 263 -9.76 -1.93 4.39
CA PRO A 263 -9.31 -0.61 4.83
C PRO A 263 -10.47 0.21 5.40
N VAL A 264 -10.28 0.74 6.61
CA VAL A 264 -11.27 1.57 7.33
C VAL A 264 -10.62 2.91 7.64
N GLY A 265 -11.18 3.98 7.12
CA GLY A 265 -10.75 5.33 7.45
C GLY A 265 -11.10 5.72 8.89
N LEU A 266 -10.11 6.22 9.62
CA LEU A 266 -10.26 6.60 11.03
C LEU A 266 -10.58 8.10 11.22
N SER A 267 -10.72 8.84 10.12
CA SER A 267 -11.08 10.27 10.16
C SER A 267 -12.14 10.61 9.09
N ARG A 268 -12.80 11.77 9.26
CA ARG A 268 -13.78 12.25 8.26
C ARG A 268 -13.16 12.59 6.89
N LYS A 269 -11.84 12.68 6.79
CA LYS A 269 -11.10 12.98 5.55
C LYS A 269 -10.55 11.72 4.88
N ALA A 270 -10.53 10.59 5.60
CA ALA A 270 -10.19 9.29 5.04
C ALA A 270 -11.45 8.62 4.47
N ASP A 271 -11.26 7.70 3.52
CA ASP A 271 -12.35 6.89 2.97
C ASP A 271 -13.03 6.10 4.09
N ASN A 272 -14.35 6.03 4.08
CA ASN A 272 -15.10 5.45 5.21
C ASN A 272 -14.85 3.95 5.38
N LEU A 273 -14.95 3.21 4.28
CA LEU A 273 -14.75 1.77 4.22
C LEU A 273 -14.34 1.40 2.80
N GLY A 274 -13.29 0.62 2.69
CA GLY A 274 -12.81 0.08 1.44
C GLY A 274 -12.82 -1.44 1.40
N ALA A 275 -12.50 -1.99 0.24
CA ALA A 275 -12.11 -3.37 0.06
C ALA A 275 -10.79 -3.38 -0.70
N PHE A 276 -9.89 -4.26 -0.29
CA PHE A 276 -8.60 -4.46 -0.95
C PHE A 276 -8.46 -5.93 -1.34
N LEU A 277 -8.06 -6.15 -2.58
CA LEU A 277 -7.77 -7.48 -3.14
C LEU A 277 -6.33 -7.51 -3.62
N TYR A 278 -5.68 -8.62 -3.44
CA TYR A 278 -4.27 -8.85 -3.74
C TYR A 278 -4.05 -10.18 -4.44
N LEU A 279 -3.21 -10.16 -5.45
CA LEU A 279 -2.65 -11.33 -6.11
C LEU A 279 -1.18 -11.07 -6.40
N SER A 280 -0.31 -11.95 -5.89
CA SER A 280 1.11 -11.99 -6.23
C SER A 280 1.43 -13.31 -6.92
N ILE A 281 2.29 -13.24 -7.92
CA ILE A 281 2.85 -14.39 -8.63
C ILE A 281 4.36 -14.19 -8.69
N GLU A 282 5.10 -15.06 -8.03
CA GLU A 282 6.56 -15.12 -8.06
C GLU A 282 7.00 -16.36 -8.81
N HIS A 283 7.97 -16.20 -9.69
CA HIS A 283 8.55 -17.34 -10.42
C HIS A 283 9.99 -17.05 -10.84
N ASP A 284 10.75 -18.12 -11.05
CA ASP A 284 12.09 -18.06 -11.62
C ASP A 284 12.05 -17.62 -13.10
N PHE A 285 13.13 -16.96 -13.57
CA PHE A 285 13.34 -16.56 -14.98
C PHE A 285 14.72 -16.95 -15.50
#